data_691fcd535814de9c5f494db1645fcf96
#
_entry.id   691fcd535814de9c5f494db1645fcf96
#
_cell.length_a   1.000
_cell.length_b   1.000
_cell.length_c   1.000
_cell.angle_alpha   90.00
_cell.angle_beta   90.00
_cell.angle_gamma   90.00
#
_symmetry.space_group_name_H-M   'P 1'
#
loop_
_entity.id
_entity.type
_entity.pdbx_description
1 polymer ?
#
loop_
_entity_poly.entity_id
_entity_poly.type
_entity_poly.pdbx_seq_one_letter_code
_entity_poly.pdbx_strand_id
1 'polypeptide(L)'
;MESFDFERSGAKRDFTRSNFRTRVVCDVVCDLVVRDVLGAPRAEGKWYNGNMKLEDVRDLLETGNRVLLMTRHAERPHIDPDDPSFGESLPITEHGMRMAEAFGRQFRAFAPDVQFFSSPLRRTRMTAQYIAKGMGIDHPEIPTDGRLGNSSFYFADQHAVFELFRDGTFFEKVFAYIEKGRQTGFADLRAATDALEDWVLARFTRRLGIFTTHDLYNGAFLACRGVVPKFTVENWIQYLDSAAIVLAPDGTRSYRLIRSEIA
;
A
#
# COMPACT_ATOMS: atom_id res chain seq x y z
N MET A 1 -45.73 6.26 55.86
CA MET A 1 -44.54 6.88 55.26
C MET A 1 -43.66 5.73 54.81
N GLU A 2 -43.89 5.33 53.57
CA GLU A 2 -43.42 4.09 53.02
C GLU A 2 -42.07 4.29 52.35
N SER A 3 -41.10 3.42 52.68
CA SER A 3 -39.81 3.29 52.05
C SER A 3 -39.92 2.32 50.90
N PHE A 4 -39.54 2.73 49.69
CA PHE A 4 -39.38 1.84 48.55
C PHE A 4 -37.92 1.47 48.38
N ASP A 5 -37.61 0.18 48.58
CA ASP A 5 -36.36 -0.45 48.24
C ASP A 5 -36.34 -0.74 46.72
N PHE A 6 -35.24 -0.37 46.07
CA PHE A 6 -34.97 -0.72 44.68
C PHE A 6 -33.80 -1.68 44.58
N GLU A 7 -34.12 -2.94 44.39
CA GLU A 7 -33.14 -4.01 44.14
C GLU A 7 -32.31 -3.76 42.84
N ARG A 8 -31.00 -3.80 43.01
CA ARG A 8 -30.06 -3.82 41.88
C ARG A 8 -29.84 -5.26 41.42
N SER A 9 -30.41 -5.68 40.30
CA SER A 9 -30.05 -6.90 39.62
C SER A 9 -28.78 -6.65 38.80
N GLY A 10 -27.68 -7.25 39.23
CA GLY A 10 -26.39 -7.24 38.55
C GLY A 10 -26.39 -8.18 37.35
N ALA A 11 -26.33 -7.68 36.16
CA ALA A 11 -25.94 -8.44 34.99
C ALA A 11 -24.48 -8.11 34.62
N LYS A 12 -23.52 -8.88 35.09
CA LYS A 12 -22.16 -8.90 34.56
C LYS A 12 -22.23 -9.48 33.15
N ARG A 13 -22.07 -8.67 32.12
CA ARG A 13 -21.87 -9.13 30.75
C ARG A 13 -20.44 -9.63 30.61
N ASP A 14 -20.31 -10.92 30.34
CA ASP A 14 -19.08 -11.65 30.10
C ASP A 14 -18.52 -11.23 28.72
N PHE A 15 -17.43 -10.43 28.72
CA PHE A 15 -16.84 -9.82 27.54
C PHE A 15 -15.78 -10.70 26.86
N THR A 16 -15.65 -11.97 27.27
CA THR A 16 -14.54 -12.82 26.83
C THR A 16 -14.88 -13.83 25.71
N ARG A 17 -16.13 -13.91 25.24
CA ARG A 17 -16.53 -14.85 24.18
C ARG A 17 -16.76 -14.24 22.79
N SER A 18 -16.74 -12.93 22.63
CA SER A 18 -16.99 -12.25 21.36
C SER A 18 -15.76 -12.20 20.44
N ASN A 19 -14.54 -12.20 20.99
CA ASN A 19 -13.32 -12.02 20.20
C ASN A 19 -12.81 -13.27 19.48
N PHE A 20 -13.38 -14.45 19.80
CA PHE A 20 -12.94 -15.71 19.15
C PHE A 20 -13.78 -16.08 17.91
N ARG A 21 -15.01 -15.57 17.81
CA ARG A 21 -15.86 -15.83 16.64
C ARG A 21 -15.58 -14.92 15.44
N THR A 22 -15.03 -13.75 15.66
CA THR A 22 -14.72 -12.79 14.57
C THR A 22 -13.46 -13.21 13.79
N ARG A 23 -12.56 -13.97 14.40
CA ARG A 23 -11.37 -14.54 13.72
C ARG A 23 -11.66 -15.71 12.81
N VAL A 24 -12.71 -16.47 13.08
CA VAL A 24 -13.06 -17.69 12.32
C VAL A 24 -14.02 -17.41 11.15
N VAL A 25 -14.72 -16.27 11.15
CA VAL A 25 -15.65 -15.91 10.07
C VAL A 25 -14.92 -15.28 8.86
N CYS A 26 -13.68 -14.80 9.02
CA CYS A 26 -12.87 -14.32 7.91
C CYS A 26 -12.37 -15.44 6.97
N ASP A 27 -12.29 -16.68 7.45
CA ASP A 27 -11.69 -17.78 6.69
C ASP A 27 -12.68 -18.54 5.79
N VAL A 28 -13.99 -18.27 5.83
CA VAL A 28 -14.99 -19.12 5.16
C VAL A 28 -15.80 -18.44 4.05
N VAL A 29 -15.68 -17.13 3.84
CA VAL A 29 -16.54 -16.40 2.87
C VAL A 29 -15.85 -16.09 1.53
N CYS A 30 -14.60 -16.49 1.32
CA CYS A 30 -13.83 -16.12 0.13
C CYS A 30 -13.97 -17.03 -1.10
N ASP A 31 -14.82 -18.07 -1.11
CA ASP A 31 -14.75 -19.09 -2.18
C ASP A 31 -15.87 -19.09 -3.24
N LEU A 32 -16.78 -18.16 -3.26
CA LEU A 32 -17.83 -18.13 -4.30
C LEU A 32 -18.09 -16.71 -4.82
N VAL A 33 -17.98 -16.59 -6.13
CA VAL A 33 -18.38 -15.44 -7.00
C VAL A 33 -17.28 -14.47 -7.40
N VAL A 34 -16.49 -14.77 -8.43
CA VAL A 34 -16.06 -13.79 -9.43
C VAL A 34 -15.77 -14.48 -10.78
N ARG A 35 -16.75 -14.55 -11.64
CA ARG A 35 -16.58 -14.57 -13.11
C ARG A 35 -17.65 -13.67 -13.70
N ASP A 36 -17.23 -12.76 -14.60
CA ASP A 36 -18.11 -11.99 -15.52
C ASP A 36 -18.58 -10.59 -15.16
N VAL A 37 -17.78 -9.64 -14.70
CA VAL A 37 -18.19 -8.21 -14.73
C VAL A 37 -17.15 -7.19 -15.20
N LEU A 38 -15.94 -7.51 -15.53
CA LEU A 38 -15.01 -6.47 -16.01
C LEU A 38 -14.57 -6.72 -17.46
N GLY A 39 -15.31 -6.13 -18.40
CA GLY A 39 -14.84 -5.90 -19.76
C GLY A 39 -13.68 -4.91 -19.77
N ALA A 40 -12.47 -5.35 -19.46
CA ALA A 40 -11.26 -4.56 -19.61
C ALA A 40 -10.83 -4.59 -21.08
N PRO A 41 -10.46 -3.45 -21.72
CA PRO A 41 -9.79 -3.48 -22.98
C PRO A 41 -8.44 -4.17 -22.80
N ARG A 42 -8.25 -5.29 -23.51
CA ARG A 42 -6.99 -6.03 -23.54
C ARG A 42 -5.94 -5.17 -24.24
N ALA A 43 -4.97 -4.65 -23.47
CA ALA A 43 -3.69 -4.34 -24.05
C ALA A 43 -3.01 -5.68 -24.38
N GLU A 44 -2.69 -5.92 -25.64
CA GLU A 44 -1.92 -7.09 -26.07
C GLU A 44 -0.46 -6.95 -25.62
N GLY A 45 -0.21 -7.24 -24.33
CA GLY A 45 1.11 -7.38 -23.75
C GLY A 45 1.23 -8.76 -23.13
N LYS A 46 2.33 -9.46 -23.38
CA LYS A 46 2.63 -10.75 -22.75
C LYS A 46 2.46 -10.62 -21.23
N TRP A 47 1.45 -11.27 -20.68
CA TRP A 47 1.20 -11.36 -19.27
C TRP A 47 2.32 -12.18 -18.61
N TYR A 48 3.24 -11.52 -17.91
CA TYR A 48 4.15 -12.20 -17.00
C TYR A 48 3.39 -12.44 -15.68
N ASN A 49 2.76 -13.60 -15.56
CA ASN A 49 2.14 -14.09 -14.34
C ASN A 49 3.23 -14.52 -13.34
N GLY A 50 3.85 -13.59 -12.64
CA GLY A 50 4.80 -13.88 -11.58
C GLY A 50 5.07 -12.64 -10.74
N ASN A 51 5.12 -12.80 -9.41
CA ASN A 51 5.72 -11.82 -8.54
C ASN A 51 7.20 -11.69 -8.95
N MET A 52 7.66 -10.47 -9.17
CA MET A 52 9.07 -10.18 -9.37
C MET A 52 9.75 -9.94 -8.02
N LYS A 53 11.04 -10.22 -7.95
CA LYS A 53 11.90 -9.94 -6.80
C LYS A 53 12.74 -8.68 -7.02
N LEU A 54 13.42 -8.21 -5.99
CA LEU A 54 14.31 -7.05 -6.09
C LEU A 54 15.49 -7.29 -7.06
N GLU A 55 15.95 -8.54 -7.19
CA GLU A 55 16.98 -8.91 -8.16
C GLU A 55 16.52 -8.71 -9.61
N ASP A 56 15.26 -9.07 -9.92
CA ASP A 56 14.69 -8.86 -11.26
C ASP A 56 14.63 -7.38 -11.62
N VAL A 57 14.40 -6.50 -10.62
CA VAL A 57 14.40 -5.05 -10.83
C VAL A 57 15.79 -4.56 -11.20
N ARG A 58 16.87 -5.11 -10.59
CA ARG A 58 18.24 -4.78 -10.95
C ARG A 58 18.54 -5.17 -12.39
N ASP A 59 18.13 -6.37 -12.80
CA ASP A 59 18.31 -6.86 -14.17
C ASP A 59 17.59 -5.96 -15.18
N LEU A 60 16.37 -5.51 -14.87
CA LEU A 60 15.66 -4.53 -15.68
C LEU A 60 16.42 -3.20 -15.81
N LEU A 61 16.97 -2.71 -14.71
CA LEU A 61 17.78 -1.50 -14.71
C LEU A 61 19.06 -1.71 -15.54
N GLU A 62 19.76 -2.82 -15.39
CA GLU A 62 20.99 -3.14 -16.14
C GLU A 62 20.76 -3.25 -17.64
N THR A 63 19.59 -3.69 -18.06
CA THR A 63 19.19 -3.78 -19.46
C THR A 63 18.65 -2.46 -20.05
N GLY A 64 18.80 -1.33 -19.34
CA GLY A 64 18.51 0.01 -19.84
C GLY A 64 17.09 0.48 -19.60
N ASN A 65 16.26 -0.28 -18.90
CA ASN A 65 14.94 0.19 -18.48
C ASN A 65 15.06 1.27 -17.38
N ARG A 66 14.04 2.12 -17.29
CA ARG A 66 13.80 2.97 -16.13
C ARG A 66 12.70 2.33 -15.28
N VAL A 67 12.90 2.29 -13.97
CA VAL A 67 11.94 1.64 -13.06
C VAL A 67 11.53 2.60 -11.94
N LEU A 68 10.24 2.83 -11.83
CA LEU A 68 9.63 3.53 -10.70
C LEU A 68 9.00 2.52 -9.76
N LEU A 69 9.44 2.50 -8.51
CA LEU A 69 8.89 1.70 -7.42
C LEU A 69 8.02 2.59 -6.51
N MET A 70 6.72 2.38 -6.51
CA MET A 70 5.86 2.88 -5.45
C MET A 70 5.91 1.88 -4.30
N THR A 71 6.70 2.17 -3.27
CA THR A 71 7.06 1.21 -2.20
C THR A 71 6.23 1.46 -0.96
N ARG A 72 5.54 0.41 -0.45
CA ARG A 72 4.90 0.49 0.87
C ARG A 72 5.95 0.78 1.93
N HIS A 73 5.62 1.62 2.92
CA HIS A 73 6.52 1.86 4.06
C HIS A 73 6.93 0.55 4.76
N ALA A 74 8.09 0.58 5.43
CA ALA A 74 8.61 -0.52 6.24
C ALA A 74 7.75 -0.76 7.49
N GLU A 75 8.05 -1.82 8.23
CA GLU A 75 7.31 -2.20 9.44
C GLU A 75 7.18 -1.02 10.41
N ARG A 76 5.97 -0.86 10.95
CA ARG A 76 5.61 0.15 11.96
C ARG A 76 4.91 -0.50 13.16
N PRO A 77 4.85 0.18 14.32
CA PRO A 77 3.99 -0.24 15.42
C PRO A 77 2.52 -0.34 14.99
N HIS A 78 1.75 -1.11 15.73
CA HIS A 78 0.29 -1.17 15.52
C HIS A 78 -0.33 0.23 15.65
N ILE A 79 -1.31 0.55 14.81
CA ILE A 79 -2.13 1.77 14.97
C ILE A 79 -3.17 1.47 16.04
N ASP A 80 -3.24 2.33 17.05
CA ASP A 80 -4.33 2.31 18.00
C ASP A 80 -5.63 2.68 17.28
N PRO A 81 -6.68 1.85 17.35
CA PRO A 81 -7.97 2.17 16.73
C PRO A 81 -8.58 3.49 17.21
N ASP A 82 -8.24 3.90 18.44
CA ASP A 82 -8.71 5.14 19.05
C ASP A 82 -7.84 6.36 18.71
N ASP A 83 -6.72 6.18 17.97
CA ASP A 83 -5.88 7.29 17.52
C ASP A 83 -6.61 8.13 16.46
N PRO A 84 -6.99 9.39 16.77
CA PRO A 84 -7.72 10.24 15.82
C PRO A 84 -6.88 10.60 14.59
N SER A 85 -5.55 10.52 14.68
CA SER A 85 -4.63 10.78 13.56
C SER A 85 -4.40 9.55 12.68
N PHE A 86 -4.97 8.41 13.02
CA PHE A 86 -4.78 7.15 12.29
C PHE A 86 -3.30 6.76 12.12
N GLY A 87 -2.51 6.97 13.15
CA GLY A 87 -1.09 6.66 13.18
C GLY A 87 -0.22 7.57 12.30
N GLU A 88 -0.65 8.81 12.02
CA GLU A 88 0.08 9.75 11.16
C GLU A 88 1.51 10.01 11.66
N SER A 89 1.67 10.16 12.98
CA SER A 89 2.95 10.43 13.65
C SER A 89 3.81 9.19 13.90
N LEU A 90 3.29 7.98 13.67
CA LEU A 90 4.02 6.74 14.00
C LEU A 90 5.27 6.59 13.14
N PRO A 91 6.43 6.27 13.77
CA PRO A 91 7.66 5.92 13.07
C PRO A 91 7.58 4.50 12.50
N ILE A 92 8.61 4.08 11.77
CA ILE A 92 8.91 2.66 11.57
C ILE A 92 9.61 2.08 12.80
N THR A 93 9.52 0.75 12.99
CA THR A 93 10.21 0.04 14.07
C THR A 93 11.72 -0.03 13.78
N GLU A 94 12.52 -0.41 14.79
CA GLU A 94 13.94 -0.71 14.56
C GLU A 94 14.13 -1.86 13.55
N HIS A 95 13.23 -2.85 13.58
CA HIS A 95 13.22 -3.90 12.56
C HIS A 95 12.90 -3.31 11.19
N GLY A 96 11.88 -2.46 11.06
CA GLY A 96 11.56 -1.75 9.83
C GLY A 96 12.71 -0.89 9.29
N MET A 97 13.51 -0.28 10.18
CA MET A 97 14.73 0.45 9.78
C MET A 97 15.75 -0.48 9.12
N ARG A 98 16.01 -1.65 9.73
CA ARG A 98 16.92 -2.66 9.17
C ARG A 98 16.41 -3.22 7.84
N MET A 99 15.10 -3.48 7.74
CA MET A 99 14.47 -3.91 6.48
C MET A 99 14.68 -2.87 5.38
N ALA A 100 14.40 -1.59 5.66
CA ALA A 100 14.56 -0.51 4.68
C ALA A 100 16.03 -0.34 4.23
N GLU A 101 17.00 -0.45 5.16
CA GLU A 101 18.42 -0.45 4.80
C GLU A 101 18.79 -1.69 3.92
N ALA A 102 18.24 -2.86 4.24
CA ALA A 102 18.47 -4.07 3.44
C ALA A 102 17.92 -3.93 2.02
N PHE A 103 16.73 -3.32 1.88
CA PHE A 103 16.14 -2.96 0.59
C PHE A 103 17.06 -2.03 -0.20
N GLY A 104 17.54 -0.96 0.44
CA GLY A 104 18.44 0.01 -0.19
C GLY A 104 19.74 -0.61 -0.67
N ARG A 105 20.33 -1.53 0.12
CA ARG A 105 21.58 -2.24 -0.29
C ARG A 105 21.46 -2.96 -1.63
N GLN A 106 20.27 -3.44 -2.00
CA GLN A 106 20.03 -4.10 -3.28
C GLN A 106 20.25 -3.16 -4.48
N PHE A 107 20.10 -1.85 -4.27
CA PHE A 107 20.17 -0.84 -5.32
C PHE A 107 21.36 0.11 -5.20
N ARG A 108 22.38 -0.23 -4.41
CA ARG A 108 23.56 0.62 -4.18
C ARG A 108 24.26 1.05 -5.49
N ALA A 109 24.33 0.17 -6.47
CA ALA A 109 24.93 0.47 -7.78
C ALA A 109 24.20 1.59 -8.54
N PHE A 110 22.92 1.83 -8.23
CA PHE A 110 22.07 2.83 -8.89
C PHE A 110 21.96 4.13 -8.07
N ALA A 111 22.68 4.26 -6.95
CA ALA A 111 22.66 5.45 -6.10
C ALA A 111 22.92 6.78 -6.84
N PRO A 112 23.82 6.84 -7.86
CA PRO A 112 24.05 8.08 -8.61
C PRO A 112 22.86 8.54 -9.46
N ASP A 113 21.94 7.63 -9.81
CA ASP A 113 20.81 7.91 -10.70
C ASP A 113 19.46 7.46 -10.08
N VAL A 114 19.32 7.69 -8.77
CA VAL A 114 18.08 7.43 -8.04
C VAL A 114 17.35 8.74 -7.74
N GLN A 115 16.04 8.64 -7.65
CA GLN A 115 15.15 9.72 -7.22
C GLN A 115 14.21 9.22 -6.14
N PHE A 116 14.05 10.02 -5.08
CA PHE A 116 13.11 9.73 -4.01
C PHE A 116 11.94 10.70 -4.02
N PHE A 117 10.78 10.19 -3.65
CA PHE A 117 9.63 10.94 -3.16
C PHE A 117 9.00 10.20 -1.99
N SER A 118 8.25 10.88 -1.15
CA SER A 118 7.56 10.27 -0.03
C SER A 118 6.18 10.88 0.21
N SER A 119 5.26 10.10 0.71
CA SER A 119 4.14 10.62 1.48
C SER A 119 4.67 11.45 2.66
N PRO A 120 3.94 12.48 3.14
CA PRO A 120 4.41 13.31 4.26
C PRO A 120 4.40 12.59 5.61
N LEU A 121 3.80 11.39 5.72
CA LEU A 121 3.69 10.65 6.97
C LEU A 121 5.08 10.20 7.46
N ARG A 122 5.27 10.20 8.79
CA ARG A 122 6.57 9.92 9.40
C ARG A 122 7.15 8.58 8.97
N ARG A 123 6.34 7.52 8.96
CA ARG A 123 6.77 6.16 8.58
C ARG A 123 7.28 6.04 7.14
N THR A 124 6.64 6.73 6.19
CA THR A 124 7.07 6.72 4.78
C THR A 124 8.36 7.50 4.57
N ARG A 125 8.47 8.68 5.18
CA ARG A 125 9.70 9.50 5.14
C ARG A 125 10.88 8.74 5.73
N MET A 126 10.70 8.13 6.91
CA MET A 126 11.75 7.31 7.53
C MET A 126 12.11 6.11 6.66
N THR A 127 11.13 5.43 6.03
CA THR A 127 11.42 4.35 5.09
C THR A 127 12.33 4.81 3.96
N ALA A 128 12.01 5.93 3.29
CA ALA A 128 12.84 6.48 2.23
C ALA A 128 14.25 6.85 2.71
N GLN A 129 14.37 7.44 3.91
CA GLN A 129 15.67 7.78 4.51
C GLN A 129 16.54 6.54 4.75
N TYR A 130 15.95 5.47 5.31
CA TYR A 130 16.69 4.24 5.59
C TYR A 130 16.99 3.43 4.30
N ILE A 131 16.15 3.49 3.28
CA ILE A 131 16.48 2.97 1.95
C ILE A 131 17.69 3.72 1.38
N ALA A 132 17.69 5.05 1.40
CA ALA A 132 18.78 5.87 0.92
C ALA A 132 20.09 5.56 1.68
N LYS A 133 20.02 5.44 3.01
CA LYS A 133 21.16 5.00 3.84
C LYS A 133 21.71 3.65 3.40
N GLY A 134 20.83 2.67 3.12
CA GLY A 134 21.23 1.37 2.58
C GLY A 134 21.92 1.44 1.22
N MET A 135 21.52 2.41 0.39
CA MET A 135 22.19 2.70 -0.89
C MET A 135 23.54 3.41 -0.71
N GLY A 136 23.87 3.89 0.49
CA GLY A 136 25.09 4.66 0.76
C GLY A 136 24.93 6.15 0.48
N ILE A 137 23.72 6.70 0.57
CA ILE A 137 23.41 8.10 0.37
C ILE A 137 23.17 8.74 1.74
N ASP A 138 24.10 9.59 2.20
CA ASP A 138 24.05 10.18 3.55
C ASP A 138 23.04 11.32 3.66
N HIS A 139 22.87 12.12 2.60
CA HIS A 139 21.98 13.29 2.59
C HIS A 139 21.01 13.21 1.41
N PRO A 140 20.01 12.31 1.46
CA PRO A 140 19.07 12.16 0.36
C PRO A 140 18.12 13.36 0.29
N GLU A 141 17.87 13.84 -0.91
CA GLU A 141 16.76 14.74 -1.18
C GLU A 141 15.47 13.89 -1.32
N ILE A 142 14.52 14.08 -0.39
CA ILE A 142 13.26 13.33 -0.34
C ILE A 142 12.09 14.32 -0.28
N PRO A 143 11.67 14.88 -1.41
CA PRO A 143 10.46 15.69 -1.47
C PRO A 143 9.25 14.90 -0.99
N THR A 144 8.32 15.59 -0.32
CA THR A 144 7.09 14.98 0.16
C THR A 144 5.87 15.52 -0.57
N ASP A 145 4.90 14.66 -0.83
CA ASP A 145 3.63 15.07 -1.41
C ASP A 145 2.47 14.25 -0.82
N GLY A 146 1.40 14.95 -0.42
CA GLY A 146 0.20 14.33 0.16
C GLY A 146 -0.49 13.34 -0.78
N ARG A 147 -0.28 13.45 -2.10
CA ARG A 147 -0.85 12.53 -3.10
C ARG A 147 -0.33 11.10 -2.97
N LEU A 148 0.82 10.90 -2.34
CA LEU A 148 1.34 9.58 -1.94
C LEU A 148 0.83 9.13 -0.55
N GLY A 149 -0.06 9.89 0.06
CA GLY A 149 -0.55 9.66 1.41
C GLY A 149 -1.96 10.21 1.64
N ASN A 150 -2.10 11.05 2.65
CA ASN A 150 -3.39 11.53 3.16
C ASN A 150 -4.19 12.45 2.23
N SER A 151 -3.62 12.97 1.13
CA SER A 151 -4.34 13.75 0.10
C SER A 151 -4.39 13.00 -1.24
N SER A 152 -4.62 11.70 -1.18
CA SER A 152 -4.54 10.78 -2.31
C SER A 152 -5.58 11.05 -3.39
N PHE A 153 -5.23 10.72 -4.63
CA PHE A 153 -6.18 10.63 -5.75
C PHE A 153 -7.30 9.62 -5.50
N TYR A 154 -7.07 8.60 -4.65
CA TYR A 154 -8.08 7.59 -4.32
C TYR A 154 -9.15 8.08 -3.35
N PHE A 155 -8.96 9.22 -2.67
CA PHE A 155 -9.88 9.74 -1.67
C PHE A 155 -10.63 10.96 -2.21
N ALA A 156 -11.94 10.82 -2.43
CA ALA A 156 -12.82 11.95 -2.71
C ALA A 156 -13.19 12.69 -1.40
N ASP A 157 -13.32 11.94 -0.31
CA ASP A 157 -13.51 12.45 1.05
C ASP A 157 -12.68 11.61 2.02
N GLN A 158 -11.53 12.16 2.43
CA GLN A 158 -10.60 11.49 3.34
C GLN A 158 -11.23 11.16 4.69
N HIS A 159 -12.04 12.06 5.23
CA HIS A 159 -12.69 11.85 6.53
C HIS A 159 -13.66 10.66 6.45
N ALA A 160 -14.50 10.62 5.42
CA ALA A 160 -15.41 9.50 5.19
C ALA A 160 -14.67 8.17 5.03
N VAL A 161 -13.51 8.15 4.33
CA VAL A 161 -12.70 6.95 4.20
C VAL A 161 -12.11 6.50 5.54
N PHE A 162 -11.62 7.41 6.36
CA PHE A 162 -11.06 7.06 7.67
C PHE A 162 -12.13 6.55 8.63
N GLU A 163 -13.33 7.14 8.62
CA GLU A 163 -14.46 6.62 9.39
C GLU A 163 -14.86 5.20 8.97
N LEU A 164 -14.78 4.88 7.67
CA LEU A 164 -15.02 3.53 7.18
C LEU A 164 -14.00 2.50 7.72
N PHE A 165 -12.80 2.90 8.10
CA PHE A 165 -11.74 1.98 8.56
C PHE A 165 -11.72 1.76 10.08
N ARG A 166 -12.47 2.56 10.85
CA ARG A 166 -12.47 2.49 12.32
C ARG A 166 -13.13 1.24 12.90
N ASP A 167 -14.04 0.62 12.15
CA ASP A 167 -14.79 -0.57 12.60
C ASP A 167 -14.07 -1.91 12.38
N GLY A 168 -12.81 -1.89 11.96
CA GLY A 168 -12.00 -3.09 11.72
C GLY A 168 -12.28 -3.80 10.39
N THR A 169 -13.12 -3.24 9.52
CA THR A 169 -13.48 -3.82 8.21
C THR A 169 -12.62 -3.32 7.05
N PHE A 170 -11.39 -2.89 7.33
CA PHE A 170 -10.47 -2.32 6.33
C PHE A 170 -10.38 -3.16 5.06
N PHE A 171 -10.07 -4.46 5.19
CA PHE A 171 -9.91 -5.34 4.03
C PHE A 171 -11.19 -5.51 3.24
N GLU A 172 -12.32 -5.72 3.92
CA GLU A 172 -13.62 -5.86 3.28
C GLU A 172 -13.93 -4.63 2.40
N LYS A 173 -13.74 -3.43 2.94
CA LYS A 173 -14.06 -2.18 2.25
C LYS A 173 -13.08 -1.88 1.11
N VAL A 174 -11.79 -2.14 1.31
CA VAL A 174 -10.77 -1.95 0.27
C VAL A 174 -10.97 -2.95 -0.87
N PHE A 175 -11.24 -4.22 -0.56
CA PHE A 175 -11.51 -5.22 -1.61
C PHE A 175 -12.80 -4.92 -2.37
N ALA A 176 -13.86 -4.47 -1.68
CA ALA A 176 -15.09 -4.01 -2.33
C ALA A 176 -14.85 -2.79 -3.24
N TYR A 177 -14.01 -1.85 -2.82
CA TYR A 177 -13.59 -0.72 -3.65
C TYR A 177 -12.84 -1.17 -4.91
N ILE A 178 -11.85 -2.05 -4.74
CA ILE A 178 -11.06 -2.59 -5.85
C ILE A 178 -11.96 -3.35 -6.84
N GLU A 179 -12.88 -4.18 -6.34
CA GLU A 179 -13.76 -4.99 -7.16
C GLU A 179 -14.81 -4.16 -7.92
N LYS A 180 -15.44 -3.20 -7.23
CA LYS A 180 -16.54 -2.41 -7.79
C LYS A 180 -16.07 -1.12 -8.50
N GLY A 181 -14.82 -0.72 -8.29
CA GLY A 181 -14.27 0.54 -8.78
C GLY A 181 -14.81 1.78 -8.07
N ARG A 182 -15.73 1.63 -7.11
CA ARG A 182 -16.41 2.71 -6.37
C ARG A 182 -16.71 2.29 -4.95
N GLN A 183 -16.61 3.22 -4.01
CA GLN A 183 -16.99 3.08 -2.61
C GLN A 183 -17.24 4.47 -2.02
N THR A 184 -18.08 4.58 -1.00
CA THR A 184 -18.33 5.85 -0.29
C THR A 184 -17.02 6.47 0.17
N GLY A 185 -16.83 7.77 -0.07
CA GLY A 185 -15.61 8.50 0.26
C GLY A 185 -14.43 8.28 -0.71
N PHE A 186 -14.46 7.22 -1.53
CA PHE A 186 -13.43 6.97 -2.54
C PHE A 186 -13.76 7.64 -3.88
N ALA A 187 -12.73 8.04 -4.59
CA ALA A 187 -12.83 8.45 -5.99
C ALA A 187 -13.06 7.23 -6.91
N ASP A 188 -13.43 7.46 -8.17
CA ASP A 188 -13.46 6.39 -9.16
C ASP A 188 -12.08 5.75 -9.30
N LEU A 189 -12.00 4.42 -9.18
CA LEU A 189 -10.73 3.68 -9.11
C LEU A 189 -9.85 3.90 -10.34
N ARG A 190 -10.45 3.87 -11.55
CA ARG A 190 -9.70 4.04 -12.80
C ARG A 190 -9.19 5.47 -12.93
N ALA A 191 -10.06 6.45 -12.75
CA ALA A 191 -9.68 7.86 -12.85
C ALA A 191 -8.59 8.24 -11.82
N ALA A 192 -8.70 7.73 -10.60
CA ALA A 192 -7.71 7.94 -9.55
C ALA A 192 -6.36 7.27 -9.88
N THR A 193 -6.40 6.06 -10.44
CA THR A 193 -5.18 5.33 -10.85
C THR A 193 -4.49 6.03 -12.01
N ASP A 194 -5.24 6.48 -13.01
CA ASP A 194 -4.70 7.21 -14.16
C ASP A 194 -4.07 8.54 -13.70
N ALA A 195 -4.73 9.28 -12.83
CA ALA A 195 -4.21 10.52 -12.26
C ALA A 195 -2.94 10.30 -11.42
N LEU A 196 -2.88 9.22 -10.62
CA LEU A 196 -1.68 8.86 -9.88
C LEU A 196 -0.52 8.52 -10.81
N GLU A 197 -0.76 7.70 -11.84
CA GLU A 197 0.27 7.33 -12.82
C GLU A 197 0.82 8.55 -13.55
N ASP A 198 -0.04 9.41 -14.08
CA ASP A 198 0.36 10.63 -14.76
C ASP A 198 1.19 11.53 -13.82
N TRP A 199 0.77 11.64 -12.57
CA TRP A 199 1.45 12.45 -11.58
C TRP A 199 2.85 11.91 -11.23
N VAL A 200 3.02 10.60 -11.03
CA VAL A 200 4.32 10.00 -10.70
C VAL A 200 5.25 10.03 -11.90
N LEU A 201 4.74 9.76 -13.11
CA LEU A 201 5.54 9.77 -14.33
C LEU A 201 6.01 11.17 -14.71
N ALA A 202 5.19 12.20 -14.52
CA ALA A 202 5.60 13.59 -14.75
C ALA A 202 6.77 14.03 -13.86
N ARG A 203 6.99 13.36 -12.74
CA ARG A 203 8.08 13.64 -11.76
C ARG A 203 9.25 12.69 -11.87
N PHE A 204 9.05 11.54 -12.45
CA PHE A 204 10.08 10.51 -12.55
C PHE A 204 11.04 10.80 -13.70
N THR A 205 12.24 11.30 -13.36
CA THR A 205 13.25 11.74 -14.34
C THR A 205 14.54 10.91 -14.34
N ARG A 206 14.75 10.08 -13.32
CA ARG A 206 15.96 9.28 -13.13
C ARG A 206 15.78 7.85 -13.64
N ARG A 207 16.83 7.03 -13.55
CA ARG A 207 16.80 5.62 -13.91
C ARG A 207 15.99 4.79 -12.93
N LEU A 208 16.17 5.04 -11.63
CA LEU A 208 15.43 4.42 -10.55
C LEU A 208 14.64 5.48 -9.76
N GLY A 209 13.34 5.28 -9.60
CA GLY A 209 12.49 6.05 -8.69
C GLY A 209 12.06 5.20 -7.50
N ILE A 210 12.17 5.72 -6.28
CA ILE A 210 11.67 5.08 -5.06
C ILE A 210 10.71 6.05 -4.38
N PHE A 211 9.41 5.82 -4.58
CA PHE A 211 8.33 6.68 -4.08
C PHE A 211 7.61 5.95 -2.95
N THR A 212 7.89 6.33 -1.70
CA THR A 212 7.34 5.63 -0.53
C THR A 212 5.91 6.05 -0.24
N THR A 213 5.04 5.05 -0.12
CA THR A 213 3.59 5.20 0.01
C THR A 213 2.99 4.12 0.94
N HIS A 214 1.74 3.72 0.73
CA HIS A 214 0.98 2.80 1.57
C HIS A 214 0.43 1.63 0.75
N ASP A 215 0.00 0.58 1.44
CA ASP A 215 -0.52 -0.65 0.86
C ASP A 215 -1.76 -0.46 -0.01
N LEU A 216 -2.74 0.33 0.45
CA LEU A 216 -3.96 0.60 -0.30
C LEU A 216 -3.65 1.17 -1.69
N TYR A 217 -2.71 2.11 -1.79
CA TYR A 217 -2.35 2.75 -3.06
C TYR A 217 -1.76 1.75 -4.04
N ASN A 218 -0.83 0.92 -3.56
CA ASN A 218 -0.22 -0.12 -4.36
C ASN A 218 -1.23 -1.20 -4.76
N GLY A 219 -2.08 -1.63 -3.84
CA GLY A 219 -3.12 -2.61 -4.10
C GLY A 219 -4.13 -2.12 -5.14
N ALA A 220 -4.66 -0.90 -4.96
CA ALA A 220 -5.59 -0.27 -5.90
C ALA A 220 -4.95 -0.09 -7.30
N PHE A 221 -3.70 0.40 -7.36
CA PHE A 221 -2.96 0.57 -8.60
C PHE A 221 -2.78 -0.75 -9.35
N LEU A 222 -2.24 -1.77 -8.67
CA LEU A 222 -1.94 -3.08 -9.27
C LEU A 222 -3.19 -3.81 -9.74
N ALA A 223 -4.29 -3.73 -8.98
CA ALA A 223 -5.57 -4.30 -9.39
C ALA A 223 -6.12 -3.59 -10.64
N CYS A 224 -6.14 -2.26 -10.63
CA CYS A 224 -6.64 -1.46 -11.76
C CYS A 224 -5.81 -1.67 -13.04
N ARG A 225 -4.49 -1.92 -12.91
CA ARG A 225 -3.59 -2.25 -14.04
C ARG A 225 -3.61 -3.74 -14.40
N GLY A 226 -4.44 -4.56 -13.74
CA GLY A 226 -4.60 -5.98 -14.05
C GLY A 226 -3.39 -6.86 -13.70
N VAL A 227 -2.49 -6.36 -12.83
CA VAL A 227 -1.30 -7.12 -12.38
C VAL A 227 -1.68 -8.20 -11.39
N VAL A 228 -2.58 -7.87 -10.45
CA VAL A 228 -3.13 -8.80 -9.47
C VAL A 228 -4.63 -8.92 -9.71
N PRO A 229 -5.11 -10.04 -10.24
CA PRO A 229 -6.52 -10.20 -10.60
C PRO A 229 -7.47 -10.15 -9.40
N LYS A 230 -7.02 -10.66 -8.24
CA LYS A 230 -7.78 -10.66 -7.00
C LYS A 230 -6.83 -10.58 -5.81
N PHE A 231 -7.09 -9.62 -4.93
CA PHE A 231 -6.44 -9.56 -3.63
C PHE A 231 -7.22 -10.33 -2.57
N THR A 232 -6.49 -10.95 -1.66
CA THR A 232 -6.95 -11.57 -0.41
C THR A 232 -6.08 -11.05 0.73
N VAL A 233 -6.42 -11.35 1.96
CA VAL A 233 -5.61 -10.97 3.13
C VAL A 233 -4.21 -11.58 3.04
N GLU A 234 -4.10 -12.83 2.55
CA GLU A 234 -2.83 -13.57 2.48
C GLU A 234 -1.89 -13.03 1.40
N ASN A 235 -2.44 -12.55 0.27
CA ASN A 235 -1.62 -12.03 -0.83
C ASN A 235 -1.55 -10.51 -0.85
N TRP A 236 -2.06 -9.82 0.19
CA TRP A 236 -2.04 -8.36 0.27
C TRP A 236 -0.62 -7.80 0.23
N ILE A 237 -0.50 -6.54 -0.09
CA ILE A 237 0.77 -5.80 -0.16
C ILE A 237 1.46 -5.84 1.21
N GLN A 238 2.64 -6.43 1.31
CA GLN A 238 3.43 -6.51 2.53
C GLN A 238 4.34 -5.28 2.68
N TYR A 239 5.02 -5.13 3.84
CA TYR A 239 6.00 -4.07 4.05
C TYR A 239 7.10 -4.14 2.99
N LEU A 240 7.47 -2.97 2.43
CA LEU A 240 8.44 -2.80 1.36
C LEU A 240 8.07 -3.44 0.01
N ASP A 241 6.93 -4.11 -0.13
CA ASP A 241 6.43 -4.49 -1.44
C ASP A 241 6.16 -3.23 -2.28
N SER A 242 6.33 -3.35 -3.58
CA SER A 242 6.21 -2.21 -4.48
C SER A 242 5.30 -2.50 -5.68
N ALA A 243 4.49 -1.52 -6.04
CA ALA A 243 3.94 -1.44 -7.37
C ALA A 243 4.98 -0.79 -8.28
N ALA A 244 5.44 -1.50 -9.31
CA ALA A 244 6.45 -1.02 -10.21
C ALA A 244 5.86 -0.60 -11.56
N ILE A 245 6.32 0.56 -12.07
CA ILE A 245 6.14 0.98 -13.46
C ILE A 245 7.49 0.85 -14.15
N VAL A 246 7.57 0.00 -15.14
CA VAL A 246 8.78 -0.21 -15.95
C VAL A 246 8.61 0.51 -17.29
N LEU A 247 9.56 1.37 -17.61
CA LEU A 247 9.64 2.11 -18.86
C LEU A 247 10.79 1.54 -19.69
N ALA A 248 10.46 0.81 -20.73
CA ALA A 248 11.45 0.27 -21.66
C ALA A 248 12.06 1.37 -22.55
N PRO A 249 13.24 1.16 -23.14
CA PRO A 249 13.90 2.12 -24.01
C PRO A 249 13.07 2.51 -25.26
N ASP A 250 12.18 1.64 -25.70
CA ASP A 250 11.26 1.89 -26.83
C ASP A 250 10.00 2.70 -26.45
N GLY A 251 9.91 3.10 -25.17
CA GLY A 251 8.76 3.83 -24.62
C GLY A 251 7.62 2.94 -24.11
N THR A 252 7.72 1.63 -24.29
CA THR A 252 6.71 0.68 -23.77
C THR A 252 6.65 0.73 -22.25
N ARG A 253 5.42 0.71 -21.70
CA ARG A 253 5.16 0.65 -20.26
C ARG A 253 4.68 -0.73 -19.86
N SER A 254 5.14 -1.20 -18.71
CA SER A 254 4.59 -2.40 -18.09
C SER A 254 4.56 -2.25 -16.56
N TYR A 255 3.69 -3.03 -15.92
CA TYR A 255 3.43 -2.95 -14.49
C TYR A 255 3.75 -4.28 -13.83
N ARG A 256 4.29 -4.24 -12.61
CA ARG A 256 4.71 -5.43 -11.84
C ARG A 256 4.40 -5.25 -10.37
N LEU A 257 4.12 -6.37 -9.70
CA LEU A 257 4.21 -6.45 -8.25
C LEU A 257 5.61 -6.96 -7.87
N ILE A 258 6.34 -6.16 -7.11
CA ILE A 258 7.63 -6.55 -6.58
C ILE A 258 7.44 -6.98 -5.13
N ARG A 259 7.78 -8.24 -4.82
CA ARG A 259 7.84 -8.76 -3.46
C ARG A 259 9.23 -8.53 -2.89
N SER A 260 9.32 -7.81 -1.77
CA SER A 260 10.62 -7.48 -1.19
C SER A 260 11.32 -8.69 -0.60
N GLU A 261 10.57 -9.64 -0.04
CA GLU A 261 11.07 -10.84 0.66
C GLU A 261 12.14 -10.52 1.74
N ILE A 262 12.18 -9.27 2.22
CA ILE A 262 13.08 -8.83 3.28
C ILE A 262 12.35 -9.02 4.62
N ALA A 263 12.90 -9.89 5.47
CA ALA A 263 12.42 -10.19 6.82
C ALA A 263 13.23 -9.44 7.88
#